data_4f8262e71e56b6943a6d0fe5cddcac2c
#
_entry.id   4f8262e71e56b6943a6d0fe5cddcac2c
#
_cell.length_a   1.000
_cell.length_b   1.000
_cell.length_c   1.000
_cell.angle_alpha   90.00
_cell.angle_beta   90.00
_cell.angle_gamma   90.00
#
_symmetry.space_group_name_H-M   'P 1'
#
loop_
_entity.id
_entity.type
_entity.pdbx_description
1 polymer ?
#
loop_
_entity_poly.entity_id
_entity_poly.type
_entity_poly.pdbx_seq_one_letter_code
_entity_poly.pdbx_strand_id
1 'polypeptide(L)'
;YDRTYLNRQLLFLVAGVAAMTTAAYFPYRRIRDWVPAVFWGGMFLLLLVLTPLGVERNGTKAWFEFGSFQLQPSELCKIAYIFMLANYLESFNGRLDARQLGNGLLLGLIPIGLILLETDVGTALVFIAITMGMLLVAGAQTKHILVLTVVGLILSALVWSSGVLQDYQQDRLTSFIDPASSQTEAAYQQTQAQIAIGSGGLTGQGFGQG
;
A
#
# COMPACT_ATOMS: atom_id res chain seq x y z
N TYR A 1 18.26 -3.37 27.47
CA TYR A 1 17.60 -2.44 26.54
C TYR A 1 18.50 -2.24 25.34
N ASP A 2 18.07 -2.68 24.15
CA ASP A 2 18.87 -2.45 22.93
C ASP A 2 18.64 -1.00 22.44
N ARG A 3 19.53 -0.11 22.83
CA ARG A 3 19.52 1.30 22.43
C ARG A 3 19.56 1.50 20.91
N THR A 4 19.93 0.46 20.16
CA THR A 4 20.00 0.51 18.69
C THR A 4 18.65 0.76 18.06
N TYR A 5 17.59 0.11 18.55
CA TYR A 5 16.23 0.33 18.07
C TYR A 5 15.72 1.73 18.37
N LEU A 6 15.97 2.21 19.60
CA LEU A 6 15.59 3.56 20.01
C LEU A 6 16.27 4.63 19.16
N ASN A 7 17.58 4.50 18.95
CA ASN A 7 18.35 5.45 18.15
C ASN A 7 17.88 5.49 16.68
N ARG A 8 17.61 4.33 16.09
CA ARG A 8 17.04 4.24 14.75
C ARG A 8 15.65 4.89 14.68
N GLN A 9 14.81 4.63 15.64
CA GLN A 9 13.46 5.22 15.70
C GLN A 9 13.51 6.73 15.82
N LEU A 10 14.37 7.29 16.68
CA LEU A 10 14.58 8.72 16.82
C LEU A 10 15.10 9.36 15.53
N LEU A 11 16.05 8.71 14.87
CA LEU A 11 16.58 9.19 13.59
C LEU A 11 15.48 9.26 12.52
N PHE A 12 14.69 8.20 12.39
CA PHE A 12 13.58 8.18 11.44
C PHE A 12 12.47 9.17 11.80
N LEU A 13 12.21 9.39 13.09
CA LEU A 13 11.27 10.40 13.55
C LEU A 13 11.71 11.81 13.12
N VAL A 14 12.97 12.16 13.38
CA VAL A 14 13.52 13.46 12.98
C VAL A 14 13.50 13.62 11.47
N ALA A 15 13.93 12.61 10.72
CA ALA A 15 13.89 12.62 9.26
C ALA A 15 12.45 12.76 8.73
N GLY A 16 11.49 12.04 9.33
CA GLY A 16 10.08 12.11 8.96
C GLY A 16 9.48 13.49 9.23
N VAL A 17 9.76 14.10 10.39
CA VAL A 17 9.31 15.46 10.71
C VAL A 17 9.92 16.49 9.75
N ALA A 18 11.20 16.35 9.41
CA ALA A 18 11.87 17.23 8.45
C ALA A 18 11.25 17.08 7.05
N ALA A 19 10.98 15.85 6.59
CA ALA A 19 10.34 15.58 5.31
C ALA A 19 8.90 16.15 5.28
N MET A 20 8.12 15.94 6.34
CA MET A 20 6.77 16.46 6.47
C MET A 20 6.76 18.00 6.42
N THR A 21 7.66 18.64 7.16
CA THR A 21 7.77 20.11 7.18
C THR A 21 8.16 20.65 5.80
N THR A 22 9.15 20.00 5.15
CA THR A 22 9.57 20.36 3.79
C THR A 22 8.40 20.24 2.81
N ALA A 23 7.66 19.11 2.86
CA ALA A 23 6.51 18.89 2.00
C ALA A 23 5.38 19.92 2.23
N ALA A 24 5.14 20.34 3.48
CA ALA A 24 4.12 21.34 3.81
C ALA A 24 4.40 22.73 3.21
N TYR A 25 5.68 23.11 3.12
CA TYR A 25 6.08 24.39 2.54
C TYR A 25 6.39 24.31 1.03
N PHE A 26 6.45 23.09 0.47
CA PHE A 26 6.80 22.94 -0.93
C PHE A 26 5.61 23.25 -1.84
N PRO A 27 5.75 24.16 -2.83
CA PRO A 27 4.67 24.50 -3.73
C PRO A 27 4.39 23.35 -4.70
N TYR A 28 3.33 22.56 -4.45
CA TYR A 28 2.93 21.40 -5.24
C TYR A 28 2.76 21.71 -6.75
N ARG A 29 2.48 22.96 -7.12
CA ARG A 29 2.38 23.39 -8.52
C ARG A 29 3.67 23.18 -9.31
N ARG A 30 4.84 23.23 -8.65
CA ARG A 30 6.14 22.95 -9.30
C ARG A 30 6.35 21.47 -9.60
N ILE A 31 5.68 20.60 -8.85
CA ILE A 31 5.81 19.15 -9.04
C ILE A 31 5.00 18.73 -10.26
N ARG A 32 3.96 19.46 -10.64
CA ARG A 32 3.00 19.09 -11.68
C ARG A 32 3.66 18.65 -12.98
N ASP A 33 4.65 19.41 -13.45
CA ASP A 33 5.33 19.14 -14.73
C ASP A 33 6.21 17.87 -14.65
N TRP A 34 6.65 17.51 -13.43
CA TRP A 34 7.47 16.34 -13.18
C TRP A 34 6.66 15.08 -12.84
N VAL A 35 5.38 15.23 -12.51
CA VAL A 35 4.51 14.12 -12.09
C VAL A 35 4.55 12.94 -13.09
N PRO A 36 4.40 13.13 -14.42
CA PRO A 36 4.46 12.00 -15.35
C PRO A 36 5.81 11.30 -15.34
N ALA A 37 6.91 12.06 -15.27
CA ALA A 37 8.26 11.49 -15.25
C ALA A 37 8.50 10.68 -13.96
N VAL A 38 8.07 11.21 -12.80
CA VAL A 38 8.17 10.53 -11.50
C VAL A 38 7.32 9.27 -11.48
N PHE A 39 6.10 9.33 -12.02
CA PHE A 39 5.21 8.17 -12.13
C PHE A 39 5.84 7.05 -12.97
N TRP A 40 6.31 7.36 -14.19
CA TRP A 40 6.93 6.35 -15.05
C TRP A 40 8.26 5.85 -14.50
N GLY A 41 9.02 6.72 -13.83
CA GLY A 41 10.21 6.31 -13.06
C GLY A 41 9.86 5.31 -11.96
N GLY A 42 8.75 5.53 -11.24
CA GLY A 42 8.21 4.58 -10.28
C GLY A 42 7.82 3.25 -10.90
N MET A 43 7.12 3.27 -12.05
CA MET A 43 6.77 2.04 -12.79
C MET A 43 8.01 1.27 -13.23
N PHE A 44 9.06 1.98 -13.64
CA PHE A 44 10.34 1.36 -13.97
C PHE A 44 10.99 0.71 -12.75
N LEU A 45 10.92 1.33 -11.58
CA LEU A 45 11.44 0.72 -10.33
C LEU A 45 10.64 -0.54 -9.93
N LEU A 46 9.31 -0.56 -10.11
CA LEU A 46 8.49 -1.76 -9.88
C LEU A 46 8.87 -2.89 -10.86
N LEU A 47 9.14 -2.57 -12.12
CA LEU A 47 9.64 -3.56 -13.07
C LEU A 47 11.05 -4.06 -12.69
N LEU A 48 11.91 -3.16 -12.21
CA LEU A 48 13.27 -3.49 -11.84
C LEU A 48 13.33 -4.42 -10.62
N VAL A 49 12.41 -4.29 -9.65
CA VAL A 49 12.38 -5.17 -8.47
C VAL A 49 11.98 -6.60 -8.81
N LEU A 50 11.26 -6.82 -9.91
CA LEU A 50 10.92 -8.15 -10.40
C LEU A 50 12.16 -8.89 -10.97
N THR A 51 13.21 -8.17 -11.34
CA THR A 51 14.48 -8.73 -11.82
C THR A 51 15.28 -9.36 -10.66
N PRO A 52 16.43 -10.03 -10.93
CA PRO A 52 17.31 -10.57 -9.88
C PRO A 52 17.86 -9.54 -8.89
N LEU A 53 17.66 -8.22 -9.13
CA LEU A 53 18.05 -7.16 -8.20
C LEU A 53 17.09 -7.02 -7.01
N GLY A 54 15.86 -7.54 -7.15
CA GLY A 54 14.88 -7.58 -6.07
C GLY A 54 15.09 -8.75 -5.13
N VAL A 55 14.89 -8.49 -3.84
CA VAL A 55 14.99 -9.50 -2.77
C VAL A 55 13.60 -9.95 -2.38
N GLU A 56 13.44 -11.27 -2.23
CA GLU A 56 12.20 -11.89 -1.80
C GLU A 56 12.20 -12.04 -0.27
N ARG A 57 11.08 -11.63 0.36
CA ARG A 57 10.82 -11.81 1.79
C ARG A 57 9.38 -12.26 2.02
N ASN A 58 9.22 -13.32 2.78
CA ASN A 58 7.90 -13.87 3.13
C ASN A 58 7.02 -14.11 1.88
N GLY A 59 7.60 -14.61 0.80
CA GLY A 59 6.90 -14.88 -0.45
C GLY A 59 6.59 -13.65 -1.33
N THR A 60 7.11 -12.47 -0.97
CA THR A 60 6.91 -11.22 -1.73
C THR A 60 8.25 -10.68 -2.22
N LYS A 61 8.38 -10.49 -3.53
CA LYS A 61 9.59 -9.95 -4.17
C LYS A 61 9.42 -8.46 -4.46
N ALA A 62 9.55 -7.64 -3.42
CA ALA A 62 9.18 -6.21 -3.48
C ALA A 62 10.25 -5.26 -2.89
N TRP A 63 11.45 -5.76 -2.58
CA TRP A 63 12.43 -4.98 -1.83
C TRP A 63 13.77 -4.89 -2.55
N PHE A 64 14.40 -3.72 -2.45
CA PHE A 64 15.83 -3.56 -2.69
C PHE A 64 16.56 -3.50 -1.35
N GLU A 65 17.68 -4.22 -1.22
CA GLU A 65 18.52 -4.21 -0.03
C GLU A 65 19.85 -3.51 -0.30
N PHE A 66 20.12 -2.49 0.49
CA PHE A 66 21.39 -1.74 0.48
C PHE A 66 22.03 -1.84 1.87
N GLY A 67 22.71 -2.95 2.14
CA GLY A 67 23.26 -3.24 3.48
C GLY A 67 22.17 -3.36 4.54
N SER A 68 22.11 -2.44 5.50
CA SER A 68 21.07 -2.42 6.54
C SER A 68 19.82 -1.63 6.16
N PHE A 69 19.80 -0.98 5.00
CA PHE A 69 18.69 -0.20 4.50
C PHE A 69 17.87 -1.02 3.49
N GLN A 70 16.57 -0.94 3.62
CA GLN A 70 15.61 -1.60 2.73
C GLN A 70 14.71 -0.56 2.10
N LEU A 71 14.53 -0.64 0.80
CA LEU A 71 13.66 0.23 0.03
C LEU A 71 12.60 -0.62 -0.67
N GLN A 72 11.34 -0.29 -0.45
CA GLN A 72 10.22 -0.85 -1.20
C GLN A 72 9.77 0.16 -2.25
N PRO A 73 9.97 -0.11 -3.55
CA PRO A 73 9.58 0.82 -4.62
C PRO A 73 8.11 1.20 -4.60
N SER A 74 7.23 0.28 -4.28
CA SER A 74 5.78 0.52 -4.24
C SER A 74 5.38 1.63 -3.25
N GLU A 75 6.13 1.86 -2.16
CA GLU A 75 5.87 2.95 -1.23
C GLU A 75 6.10 4.33 -1.87
N LEU A 76 7.16 4.47 -2.68
CA LEU A 76 7.44 5.69 -3.44
C LEU A 76 6.45 5.84 -4.61
N CYS A 77 6.15 4.74 -5.30
CA CYS A 77 5.20 4.72 -6.40
C CYS A 77 3.79 5.10 -5.97
N LYS A 78 3.40 4.79 -4.74
CA LYS A 78 2.10 5.19 -4.16
C LYS A 78 1.91 6.70 -4.20
N ILE A 79 2.93 7.45 -3.76
CA ILE A 79 2.91 8.91 -3.77
C ILE A 79 2.86 9.43 -5.21
N ALA A 80 3.73 8.92 -6.09
CA ALA A 80 3.77 9.30 -7.50
C ALA A 80 2.43 9.01 -8.22
N TYR A 81 1.81 7.88 -7.90
CA TYR A 81 0.50 7.49 -8.42
C TYR A 81 -0.62 8.44 -7.97
N ILE A 82 -0.67 8.80 -6.69
CA ILE A 82 -1.65 9.76 -6.17
C ILE A 82 -1.55 11.09 -6.94
N PHE A 83 -0.34 11.63 -7.12
CA PHE A 83 -0.15 12.85 -7.89
C PHE A 83 -0.54 12.69 -9.36
N MET A 84 -0.19 11.56 -9.98
CA MET A 84 -0.53 11.31 -11.39
C MET A 84 -2.04 11.21 -11.59
N LEU A 85 -2.73 10.48 -10.74
CA LEU A 85 -4.18 10.35 -10.80
C LEU A 85 -4.87 11.68 -10.49
N ALA A 86 -4.38 12.46 -9.51
CA ALA A 86 -4.89 13.80 -9.20
C ALA A 86 -4.73 14.74 -10.40
N ASN A 87 -3.55 14.75 -11.03
CA ASN A 87 -3.28 15.58 -12.22
C ASN A 87 -4.21 15.22 -13.39
N TYR A 88 -4.50 13.92 -13.56
CA TYR A 88 -5.47 13.46 -14.56
C TYR A 88 -6.89 13.94 -14.23
N LEU A 89 -7.33 13.79 -12.99
CA LEU A 89 -8.70 14.05 -12.56
C LEU A 89 -9.03 15.55 -12.45
N GLU A 90 -8.02 16.40 -12.18
CA GLU A 90 -8.19 17.87 -12.06
C GLU A 90 -8.86 18.49 -13.29
N SER A 91 -8.64 17.92 -14.49
CA SER A 91 -9.16 18.47 -15.73
C SER A 91 -10.68 18.33 -15.95
N PHE A 92 -11.39 17.57 -15.10
CA PHE A 92 -12.79 17.18 -15.37
C PHE A 92 -13.86 17.90 -14.53
N ASN A 93 -13.47 18.90 -13.72
CA ASN A 93 -14.41 19.79 -12.99
C ASN A 93 -15.54 19.07 -12.22
N GLY A 94 -15.24 17.91 -11.64
CA GLY A 94 -16.18 17.20 -10.77
C GLY A 94 -17.28 16.40 -11.46
N ARG A 95 -17.14 16.11 -12.77
CA ARG A 95 -18.02 15.20 -13.51
C ARG A 95 -17.20 14.29 -14.40
N LEU A 96 -17.18 13.00 -14.06
CA LEU A 96 -16.50 11.98 -14.87
C LEU A 96 -17.52 11.25 -15.74
N ASP A 97 -17.29 11.25 -17.05
CA ASP A 97 -18.00 10.35 -17.96
C ASP A 97 -17.40 8.92 -17.91
N ALA A 98 -18.05 7.96 -18.55
CA ALA A 98 -17.62 6.57 -18.52
C ALA A 98 -16.23 6.36 -19.16
N ARG A 99 -15.85 7.15 -20.17
CA ARG A 99 -14.54 7.06 -20.82
C ARG A 99 -13.43 7.61 -19.93
N GLN A 100 -13.69 8.75 -19.28
CA GLN A 100 -12.77 9.37 -18.34
C GLN A 100 -12.54 8.49 -17.12
N LEU A 101 -13.62 7.88 -16.60
CA LEU A 101 -13.56 6.89 -15.53
C LEU A 101 -12.68 5.69 -15.97
N GLY A 102 -12.93 5.15 -17.17
CA GLY A 102 -12.15 4.03 -17.71
C GLY A 102 -10.66 4.33 -17.81
N ASN A 103 -10.31 5.53 -18.30
CA ASN A 103 -8.90 5.96 -18.38
C ASN A 103 -8.26 6.12 -16.99
N GLY A 104 -8.99 6.64 -16.01
CA GLY A 104 -8.53 6.71 -14.61
C GLY A 104 -8.29 5.32 -14.01
N LEU A 105 -9.19 4.37 -14.29
CA LEU A 105 -9.01 2.98 -13.88
C LEU A 105 -7.81 2.32 -14.58
N LEU A 106 -7.62 2.54 -15.88
CA LEU A 106 -6.47 2.02 -16.62
C LEU A 106 -5.16 2.54 -16.04
N LEU A 107 -5.12 3.83 -15.67
CA LEU A 107 -3.94 4.40 -14.99
C LEU A 107 -3.63 3.70 -13.68
N GLY A 108 -4.66 3.28 -12.92
CA GLY A 108 -4.50 2.52 -11.68
C GLY A 108 -4.14 1.05 -11.91
N LEU A 109 -4.64 0.44 -12.98
CA LEU A 109 -4.37 -0.96 -13.29
C LEU A 109 -2.88 -1.22 -13.58
N ILE A 110 -2.14 -0.24 -14.08
CA ILE A 110 -0.71 -0.39 -14.37
C ILE A 110 0.08 -0.70 -13.09
N PRO A 111 0.10 0.17 -12.06
CA PRO A 111 0.83 -0.14 -10.82
C PRO A 111 0.23 -1.36 -10.09
N ILE A 112 -1.09 -1.51 -10.06
CA ILE A 112 -1.74 -2.65 -9.40
C ILE A 112 -1.27 -3.97 -10.05
N GLY A 113 -1.25 -4.05 -11.37
CA GLY A 113 -0.79 -5.23 -12.10
C GLY A 113 0.68 -5.57 -11.80
N LEU A 114 1.57 -4.58 -11.76
CA LEU A 114 2.98 -4.79 -11.42
C LEU A 114 3.14 -5.27 -9.97
N ILE A 115 2.42 -4.67 -9.02
CA ILE A 115 2.46 -5.05 -7.61
C ILE A 115 1.90 -6.48 -7.39
N LEU A 116 0.89 -6.87 -8.14
CA LEU A 116 0.39 -8.26 -8.11
C LEU A 116 1.43 -9.26 -8.64
N LEU A 117 2.26 -8.87 -9.62
CA LEU A 117 3.40 -9.69 -10.05
C LEU A 117 4.50 -9.83 -8.98
N GLU A 118 4.61 -8.86 -8.07
CA GLU A 118 5.46 -8.94 -6.87
C GLU A 118 4.88 -9.87 -5.78
N THR A 119 3.68 -10.42 -6.00
CA THR A 119 2.88 -11.18 -5.02
C THR A 119 2.48 -10.40 -3.77
N ASP A 120 2.45 -9.05 -3.86
CA ASP A 120 2.07 -8.16 -2.77
C ASP A 120 0.59 -7.73 -2.87
N VAL A 121 -0.29 -8.65 -2.48
CA VAL A 121 -1.76 -8.40 -2.48
C VAL A 121 -2.13 -7.26 -1.52
N GLY A 122 -1.43 -7.14 -0.39
CA GLY A 122 -1.70 -6.09 0.60
C GLY A 122 -1.52 -4.69 0.03
N THR A 123 -0.38 -4.45 -0.61
CA THR A 123 -0.10 -3.18 -1.27
C THR A 123 -1.02 -2.94 -2.47
N ALA A 124 -1.36 -3.97 -3.26
CA ALA A 124 -2.31 -3.85 -4.36
C ALA A 124 -3.70 -3.36 -3.88
N LEU A 125 -4.20 -3.88 -2.75
CA LEU A 125 -5.46 -3.42 -2.14
C LEU A 125 -5.42 -1.95 -1.75
N VAL A 126 -4.28 -1.46 -1.25
CA VAL A 126 -4.11 -0.03 -0.95
C VAL A 126 -4.22 0.83 -2.22
N PHE A 127 -3.60 0.42 -3.33
CA PHE A 127 -3.72 1.12 -4.62
C PHE A 127 -5.16 1.09 -5.15
N ILE A 128 -5.88 -0.01 -4.99
CA ILE A 128 -7.31 -0.11 -5.33
C ILE A 128 -8.11 0.89 -4.49
N ALA A 129 -7.89 0.94 -3.18
CA ALA A 129 -8.59 1.87 -2.28
C ALA A 129 -8.30 3.34 -2.63
N ILE A 130 -7.04 3.68 -2.94
CA ILE A 130 -6.65 5.01 -3.42
C ILE A 130 -7.40 5.35 -4.72
N THR A 131 -7.39 4.44 -5.70
CA THR A 131 -8.06 4.64 -6.99
C THR A 131 -9.55 4.92 -6.80
N MET A 132 -10.24 4.06 -6.05
CA MET A 132 -11.67 4.19 -5.79
C MET A 132 -12.01 5.47 -5.04
N GLY A 133 -11.25 5.80 -3.98
CA GLY A 133 -11.43 7.02 -3.20
C GLY A 133 -11.24 8.28 -4.04
N MET A 134 -10.19 8.34 -4.84
CA MET A 134 -9.91 9.50 -5.69
C MET A 134 -10.94 9.67 -6.80
N LEU A 135 -11.39 8.59 -7.45
CA LEU A 135 -12.45 8.64 -8.45
C LEU A 135 -13.78 9.11 -7.84
N LEU A 136 -14.11 8.66 -6.62
CA LEU A 136 -15.31 9.08 -5.91
C LEU A 136 -15.27 10.59 -5.62
N VAL A 137 -14.16 11.09 -5.07
CA VAL A 137 -13.96 12.52 -4.76
C VAL A 137 -13.96 13.37 -6.02
N ALA A 138 -13.44 12.86 -7.14
CA ALA A 138 -13.42 13.53 -8.44
C ALA A 138 -14.79 13.60 -9.14
N GLY A 139 -15.84 13.06 -8.53
CA GLY A 139 -17.21 13.14 -9.03
C GLY A 139 -17.63 11.97 -9.94
N ALA A 140 -17.02 10.82 -9.79
CA ALA A 140 -17.52 9.59 -10.40
C ALA A 140 -18.92 9.27 -9.87
N GLN A 141 -19.82 8.85 -10.75
CA GLN A 141 -21.17 8.50 -10.34
C GLN A 141 -21.15 7.31 -9.38
N THR A 142 -21.86 7.43 -8.26
CA THR A 142 -21.90 6.40 -7.20
C THR A 142 -22.27 5.02 -7.75
N LYS A 143 -23.10 4.95 -8.78
CA LYS A 143 -23.44 3.68 -9.46
C LYS A 143 -22.23 2.98 -10.05
N HIS A 144 -21.28 3.71 -10.65
CA HIS A 144 -20.07 3.11 -11.23
C HIS A 144 -19.14 2.59 -10.13
N ILE A 145 -19.00 3.35 -9.04
CA ILE A 145 -18.22 2.91 -7.87
C ILE A 145 -18.83 1.65 -7.26
N LEU A 146 -20.18 1.62 -7.11
CA LEU A 146 -20.87 0.44 -6.60
C LEU A 146 -20.63 -0.79 -7.50
N VAL A 147 -20.77 -0.62 -8.82
CA VAL A 147 -20.52 -1.71 -9.78
C VAL A 147 -19.08 -2.21 -9.68
N LEU A 148 -18.11 -1.31 -9.63
CA LEU A 148 -16.70 -1.68 -9.48
C LEU A 148 -16.44 -2.42 -8.17
N THR A 149 -17.05 -1.97 -7.07
CA THR A 149 -16.94 -2.65 -5.77
C THR A 149 -17.53 -4.05 -5.84
N VAL A 150 -18.74 -4.21 -6.41
CA VAL A 150 -19.39 -5.52 -6.56
C VAL A 150 -18.56 -6.45 -7.45
N VAL A 151 -18.08 -5.95 -8.59
CA VAL A 151 -17.18 -6.72 -9.48
C VAL A 151 -15.91 -7.13 -8.75
N GLY A 152 -15.30 -6.22 -8.00
CA GLY A 152 -14.10 -6.51 -7.19
C GLY A 152 -14.35 -7.61 -6.15
N LEU A 153 -15.51 -7.57 -5.45
CA LEU A 153 -15.90 -8.60 -4.49
C LEU A 153 -16.13 -9.96 -5.17
N ILE A 154 -16.78 -9.98 -6.33
CA ILE A 154 -16.98 -11.22 -7.10
C ILE A 154 -15.63 -11.79 -7.55
N LEU A 155 -14.75 -10.96 -8.09
CA LEU A 155 -13.41 -11.40 -8.50
C LEU A 155 -12.60 -11.92 -7.31
N SER A 156 -12.67 -11.25 -6.16
CA SER A 156 -12.00 -11.71 -4.93
C SER A 156 -12.53 -13.07 -4.47
N ALA A 157 -13.86 -13.28 -4.53
CA ALA A 157 -14.46 -14.57 -4.21
C ALA A 157 -14.06 -15.68 -5.20
N LEU A 158 -13.95 -15.35 -6.50
CA LEU A 158 -13.49 -16.30 -7.52
C LEU A 158 -12.01 -16.64 -7.32
N VAL A 159 -11.17 -15.67 -7.02
CA VAL A 159 -9.73 -15.91 -6.71
C VAL A 159 -9.60 -16.78 -5.46
N TRP A 160 -10.41 -16.52 -4.43
CA TRP A 160 -10.45 -17.37 -3.24
C TRP A 160 -10.81 -18.83 -3.55
N SER A 161 -11.84 -19.04 -4.36
CA SER A 161 -12.33 -20.39 -4.71
C SER A 161 -11.46 -21.14 -5.72
N SER A 162 -10.62 -20.43 -6.47
CA SER A 162 -9.77 -21.00 -7.53
C SER A 162 -8.51 -21.69 -7.02
N GLY A 163 -8.15 -21.55 -5.73
CA GLY A 163 -6.92 -22.08 -5.16
C GLY A 163 -5.63 -21.40 -5.67
N VAL A 164 -5.73 -20.25 -6.33
CA VAL A 164 -4.57 -19.49 -6.82
C VAL A 164 -3.84 -18.78 -5.68
N LEU A 165 -4.53 -18.52 -4.55
CA LEU A 165 -3.90 -17.90 -3.39
C LEU A 165 -2.91 -18.85 -2.74
N GLN A 166 -1.72 -18.35 -2.46
CA GLN A 166 -0.70 -19.10 -1.72
C GLN A 166 -1.14 -19.31 -0.27
N ASP A 167 -0.68 -20.41 0.33
CA ASP A 167 -1.09 -20.80 1.68
C ASP A 167 -0.91 -19.69 2.70
N TYR A 168 0.19 -18.93 2.65
CA TYR A 168 0.44 -17.82 3.57
C TYR A 168 -0.58 -16.65 3.42
N GLN A 169 -1.16 -16.46 2.23
CA GLN A 169 -2.18 -15.43 1.98
C GLN A 169 -3.53 -15.87 2.55
N GLN A 170 -3.85 -17.15 2.41
CA GLN A 170 -5.04 -17.75 3.02
C GLN A 170 -4.91 -17.73 4.55
N ASP A 171 -3.74 -18.08 5.07
CA ASP A 171 -3.46 -18.07 6.51
C ASP A 171 -3.62 -16.68 7.15
N ARG A 172 -3.21 -15.62 6.47
CA ARG A 172 -3.43 -14.24 6.95
C ARG A 172 -4.91 -13.89 7.08
N LEU A 173 -5.74 -14.30 6.12
CA LEU A 173 -7.17 -14.03 6.17
C LEU A 173 -7.88 -14.89 7.21
N THR A 174 -7.54 -16.17 7.29
CA THR A 174 -8.13 -17.09 8.28
C THR A 174 -7.70 -16.74 9.70
N SER A 175 -6.43 -16.38 9.93
CA SER A 175 -5.94 -15.95 11.24
C SER A 175 -6.57 -14.62 11.71
N PHE A 176 -6.99 -13.76 10.77
CA PHE A 176 -7.72 -12.55 11.12
C PHE A 176 -9.14 -12.84 11.63
N ILE A 177 -9.82 -13.85 11.06
CA ILE A 177 -11.19 -14.23 11.43
C ILE A 177 -11.19 -15.11 12.68
N ASP A 178 -10.29 -16.09 12.75
CA ASP A 178 -10.16 -17.02 13.87
C ASP A 178 -8.69 -17.26 14.23
N PRO A 179 -8.10 -16.38 15.06
CA PRO A 179 -6.70 -16.49 15.49
C PRO A 179 -6.44 -17.75 16.32
N ALA A 180 -7.46 -18.30 16.97
CA ALA A 180 -7.30 -19.44 17.88
C ALA A 180 -7.16 -20.78 17.14
N SER A 181 -7.68 -20.87 15.91
CA SER A 181 -7.64 -22.11 15.12
C SER A 181 -6.36 -22.28 14.30
N SER A 182 -5.59 -21.20 14.07
CA SER A 182 -4.41 -21.22 13.24
C SER A 182 -3.12 -21.26 14.08
N GLN A 183 -2.26 -22.27 13.83
CA GLN A 183 -0.93 -22.39 14.44
C GLN A 183 0.15 -21.67 13.62
N THR A 184 -0.23 -20.63 12.85
CA THR A 184 0.67 -19.93 11.96
C THR A 184 1.40 -18.77 12.68
N GLU A 185 2.54 -18.37 12.13
CA GLU A 185 3.29 -17.20 12.63
C GLU A 185 2.44 -15.92 12.64
N ALA A 186 1.53 -15.77 11.67
CA ALA A 186 0.60 -14.65 11.59
C ALA A 186 -0.38 -14.62 12.79
N ALA A 187 -0.94 -15.78 13.18
CA ALA A 187 -1.81 -15.91 14.35
C ALA A 187 -1.05 -15.64 15.65
N TYR A 188 0.20 -16.11 15.75
CA TYR A 188 1.06 -15.84 16.90
C TYR A 188 1.32 -14.33 17.05
N GLN A 189 1.70 -13.63 15.98
CA GLN A 189 1.92 -12.19 16.00
C GLN A 189 0.67 -11.41 16.41
N GLN A 190 -0.50 -11.80 15.90
CA GLN A 190 -1.78 -11.17 16.25
C GLN A 190 -2.14 -11.40 17.71
N THR A 191 -1.95 -12.62 18.22
CA THR A 191 -2.19 -12.96 19.63
C THR A 191 -1.25 -12.17 20.54
N GLN A 192 0.04 -12.08 20.20
CA GLN A 192 1.01 -11.27 20.96
C GLN A 192 0.64 -9.78 20.97
N ALA A 193 0.17 -9.24 19.84
CA ALA A 193 -0.31 -7.86 19.79
C ALA A 193 -1.53 -7.64 20.71
N GLN A 194 -2.49 -8.57 20.71
CA GLN A 194 -3.65 -8.51 21.61
C GLN A 194 -3.23 -8.59 23.10
N ILE A 195 -2.30 -9.47 23.43
CA ILE A 195 -1.76 -9.58 24.79
C ILE A 195 -1.06 -8.28 25.19
N ALA A 196 -0.22 -7.72 24.31
CA ALA A 196 0.48 -6.46 24.58
C ALA A 196 -0.49 -5.29 24.79
N ILE A 197 -1.54 -5.16 23.97
CA ILE A 197 -2.56 -4.13 24.12
C ILE A 197 -3.39 -4.38 25.39
N GLY A 198 -3.83 -5.60 25.63
CA GLY A 198 -4.64 -5.96 26.81
C GLY A 198 -3.89 -5.77 28.12
N SER A 199 -2.62 -6.17 28.18
CA SER A 199 -1.78 -6.00 29.37
C SER A 199 -1.42 -4.54 29.66
N GLY A 200 -1.36 -3.69 28.62
CA GLY A 200 -1.06 -2.26 28.76
C GLY A 200 -2.23 -1.44 29.34
N GLY A 201 -3.48 -1.87 29.17
CA GLY A 201 -4.66 -1.11 29.58
C GLY A 201 -4.65 0.33 29.01
N LEU A 202 -5.20 1.30 29.75
CA LEU A 202 -5.28 2.71 29.32
C LEU A 202 -3.97 3.49 29.48
N THR A 203 -3.12 3.11 30.42
CA THR A 203 -1.91 3.88 30.78
C THR A 203 -0.61 3.24 30.29
N GLY A 204 -0.69 2.02 29.74
CA GLY A 204 0.48 1.22 29.39
C GLY A 204 1.20 0.66 30.62
N GLN A 205 2.15 -0.25 30.39
CA GLN A 205 2.99 -0.84 31.48
C GLN A 205 4.20 0.03 31.84
N GLY A 206 4.38 1.15 31.16
CA GLY A 206 5.52 2.02 31.32
C GLY A 206 6.55 1.90 30.20
N PHE A 207 7.43 2.90 30.11
CA PHE A 207 8.43 2.96 29.04
C PHE A 207 9.40 1.78 29.13
N GLY A 208 9.40 0.96 28.09
CA GLY A 208 10.30 -0.18 27.99
C GLY A 208 9.93 -1.42 28.77
N GLN A 209 8.71 -1.56 29.20
CA GLN A 209 8.20 -2.72 29.94
C GLN A 209 7.27 -3.60 29.08
N GLY A 210 7.07 -3.24 27.80
CA GLY A 210 6.25 -3.99 26.85
C GLY A 210 7.06 -4.85 25.90
#